data_1c65613935aad7b2fe578c195805e137
#
_entry.id   1c65613935aad7b2fe578c195805e137
#
_cell.length_a   1.000
_cell.length_b   1.000
_cell.length_c   1.000
_cell.angle_alpha   90.00
_cell.angle_beta   90.00
_cell.angle_gamma   90.00
#
_symmetry.space_group_name_H-M   'P 1'
#
loop_
_entity.id
_entity.type
_entity.pdbx_description
1 polymer ?
#
loop_
_entity_poly.entity_id
_entity_poly.type
_entity_poly.pdbx_seq_one_letter_code
_entity_poly.pdbx_strand_id
1 'polypeptide(L)'
;MTSGSYDFTGYEVLVVGGTRGVGHTLATSFARAGASVTVTGTMMLRSLYDTDLSPFDYESVNLARQDSIDHLVGMVDHLDVLVLAASCNLPLGLPASERDFIAEAARSGLLGPTFLTTRLRLKLSQSPALGGGCVVNTGAVRAWLELSSTPEEAQAQVIESTARAGQKWAGLGVRVNSVLPAPRQVLPRQYARDPYPTGGSRVAGGTLVRHQPQLGDAVADAALFLASSSAARITGQTLRPG
;
A
#
# COMPACT_ATOMS: atom_id res chain seq x y z
N MET A 1 -21.54 3.11 -15.61
CA MET A 1 -21.43 1.79 -14.94
C MET A 1 -21.48 2.10 -13.47
N THR A 2 -22.50 1.65 -12.76
CA THR A 2 -22.62 1.82 -11.31
C THR A 2 -21.47 1.06 -10.66
N SER A 3 -20.55 1.79 -10.04
CA SER A 3 -19.51 1.23 -9.16
C SER A 3 -20.24 0.31 -8.16
N GLY A 4 -19.91 -0.97 -8.17
CA GLY A 4 -20.46 -1.91 -7.21
C GLY A 4 -20.12 -1.42 -5.82
N SER A 5 -21.13 -1.02 -5.05
CA SER A 5 -20.93 -0.54 -3.69
C SER A 5 -20.57 -1.73 -2.82
N TYR A 6 -19.28 -1.88 -2.48
CA TYR A 6 -18.85 -2.80 -1.43
C TYR A 6 -19.21 -2.19 -0.08
N ASP A 7 -19.70 -3.01 0.83
CA ASP A 7 -20.00 -2.62 2.20
C ASP A 7 -18.92 -3.18 3.13
N PHE A 8 -18.22 -2.27 3.82
CA PHE A 8 -17.21 -2.57 4.82
C PHE A 8 -17.62 -2.09 6.22
N THR A 9 -18.92 -1.88 6.44
CA THR A 9 -19.42 -1.53 7.77
C THR A 9 -19.00 -2.56 8.81
N GLY A 10 -18.35 -2.10 9.88
CA GLY A 10 -17.81 -2.95 10.94
C GLY A 10 -16.46 -3.60 10.65
N TYR A 11 -15.83 -3.29 9.51
CA TYR A 11 -14.47 -3.74 9.23
C TYR A 11 -13.45 -2.77 9.83
N GLU A 12 -12.39 -3.32 10.41
CA GLU A 12 -11.18 -2.60 10.83
C GLU A 12 -10.10 -2.74 9.77
N VAL A 13 -9.69 -1.61 9.20
CA VAL A 13 -8.75 -1.54 8.07
C VAL A 13 -7.51 -0.75 8.45
N LEU A 14 -6.35 -1.36 8.34
CA LEU A 14 -5.05 -0.69 8.52
C LEU A 14 -4.41 -0.42 7.15
N VAL A 15 -4.21 0.87 6.83
CA VAL A 15 -3.54 1.28 5.59
C VAL A 15 -2.14 1.80 5.92
N VAL A 16 -1.15 0.97 5.66
CA VAL A 16 0.26 1.32 5.90
C VAL A 16 0.76 2.22 4.78
N GLY A 17 1.10 3.47 5.11
CA GLY A 17 1.44 4.50 4.12
C GLY A 17 0.21 5.21 3.55
N GLY A 18 -0.85 5.39 4.35
CA GLY A 18 -2.13 6.00 3.96
C GLY A 18 -2.15 7.53 3.94
N THR A 19 -1.02 8.21 4.13
CA THR A 19 -1.00 9.68 4.30
C THR A 19 -1.00 10.48 3.00
N ARG A 20 -0.76 9.84 1.84
CA ARG A 20 -0.76 10.52 0.51
C ARG A 20 -0.89 9.53 -0.64
N GLY A 21 -1.13 10.06 -1.84
CA GLY A 21 -1.15 9.31 -3.09
C GLY A 21 -2.11 8.12 -3.07
N VAL A 22 -1.69 6.99 -3.63
CA VAL A 22 -2.52 5.77 -3.72
C VAL A 22 -2.97 5.28 -2.35
N GLY A 23 -2.10 5.34 -1.32
CA GLY A 23 -2.47 4.94 0.04
C GLY A 23 -3.61 5.77 0.61
N HIS A 24 -3.60 7.09 0.41
CA HIS A 24 -4.68 7.97 0.84
C HIS A 24 -5.97 7.73 0.05
N THR A 25 -5.88 7.48 -1.27
CA THR A 25 -7.05 7.09 -2.08
C THR A 25 -7.67 5.79 -1.56
N LEU A 26 -6.84 4.79 -1.23
CA LEU A 26 -7.29 3.53 -0.64
C LEU A 26 -8.00 3.75 0.70
N ALA A 27 -7.37 4.50 1.63
CA ALA A 27 -7.97 4.82 2.93
C ALA A 27 -9.33 5.51 2.77
N THR A 28 -9.40 6.51 1.89
CA THR A 28 -10.66 7.23 1.59
C THR A 28 -11.72 6.29 1.01
N SER A 29 -11.34 5.36 0.14
CA SER A 29 -12.28 4.43 -0.50
C SER A 29 -12.83 3.41 0.49
N PHE A 30 -12.01 2.88 1.39
CA PHE A 30 -12.47 2.01 2.49
C PHE A 30 -13.38 2.76 3.48
N ALA A 31 -13.02 3.98 3.88
CA ALA A 31 -13.84 4.78 4.78
C ALA A 31 -15.20 5.13 4.15
N ARG A 32 -15.24 5.47 2.84
CA ARG A 32 -16.50 5.71 2.11
C ARG A 32 -17.35 4.45 2.00
N ALA A 33 -16.72 3.28 2.02
CA ALA A 33 -17.40 1.99 2.03
C ALA A 33 -17.83 1.53 3.44
N GLY A 34 -17.66 2.37 4.48
CA GLY A 34 -18.14 2.15 5.83
C GLY A 34 -17.14 1.54 6.81
N ALA A 35 -15.89 1.33 6.41
CA ALA A 35 -14.85 0.80 7.31
C ALA A 35 -14.37 1.82 8.33
N SER A 36 -13.96 1.34 9.51
CA SER A 36 -13.07 2.04 10.43
C SER A 36 -11.64 1.94 9.88
N VAL A 37 -11.01 3.08 9.62
CA VAL A 37 -9.72 3.10 8.92
C VAL A 37 -8.66 3.78 9.77
N THR A 38 -7.60 3.02 10.07
CA THR A 38 -6.36 3.56 10.61
C THR A 38 -5.33 3.71 9.49
N VAL A 39 -4.76 4.91 9.35
CA VAL A 39 -3.66 5.16 8.41
C VAL A 39 -2.34 5.31 9.16
N THR A 40 -1.24 4.86 8.54
CA THR A 40 0.07 5.10 9.13
C THR A 40 0.92 6.01 8.28
N GLY A 41 1.83 6.72 8.95
CA GLY A 41 2.84 7.57 8.35
C GLY A 41 4.10 7.66 9.19
N THR A 42 5.07 8.46 8.76
CA THR A 42 6.38 8.60 9.43
C THR A 42 6.46 9.82 10.34
N MET A 43 5.55 10.78 10.19
CA MET A 43 5.52 11.98 11.07
C MET A 43 4.88 11.64 12.41
N MET A 44 5.31 12.32 13.46
CA MET A 44 4.80 12.10 14.81
C MET A 44 3.30 12.43 14.95
N LEU A 45 2.84 13.45 14.22
CA LEU A 45 1.47 13.96 14.30
C LEU A 45 0.86 14.02 12.90
N ARG A 46 -0.43 13.66 12.80
CA ARG A 46 -1.20 13.76 11.54
C ARG A 46 -1.28 15.20 10.99
N SER A 47 -1.24 16.20 11.86
CA SER A 47 -1.28 17.63 11.48
C SER A 47 -0.05 18.11 10.73
N LEU A 48 1.02 17.32 10.67
CA LEU A 48 2.23 17.65 9.90
C LEU A 48 2.14 17.25 8.42
N TYR A 49 1.02 16.65 8.01
CA TYR A 49 0.75 16.34 6.61
C TYR A 49 -0.17 17.39 5.98
N ASP A 50 0.11 17.75 4.74
CA ASP A 50 -0.75 18.66 3.95
C ASP A 50 -2.08 18.02 3.52
N THR A 51 -2.18 16.69 3.65
CA THR A 51 -3.35 15.90 3.30
C THR A 51 -4.31 15.84 4.47
N ASP A 52 -5.60 16.00 4.22
CA ASP A 52 -6.62 15.84 5.26
C ASP A 52 -6.70 14.37 5.72
N LEU A 53 -6.27 14.14 6.96
CA LEU A 53 -6.33 12.84 7.63
C LEU A 53 -7.41 12.79 8.73
N SER A 54 -8.29 13.81 8.80
CA SER A 54 -9.33 13.89 9.83
C SER A 54 -10.35 12.73 9.79
N PRO A 55 -10.66 12.10 8.63
CA PRO A 55 -11.57 10.96 8.58
C PRO A 55 -10.99 9.65 9.12
N PHE A 56 -9.70 9.61 9.48
CA PHE A 56 -8.99 8.39 9.83
C PHE A 56 -8.39 8.48 11.23
N ASP A 57 -8.24 7.34 11.86
CA ASP A 57 -7.28 7.20 12.94
C ASP A 57 -5.86 7.23 12.37
N TYR A 58 -4.92 7.75 13.13
CA TYR A 58 -3.55 7.93 12.66
C TYR A 58 -2.55 7.36 13.66
N GLU A 59 -1.65 6.52 13.15
CA GLU A 59 -0.53 5.98 13.91
C GLU A 59 0.81 6.28 13.22
N SER A 60 1.77 6.73 13.99
CA SER A 60 3.13 6.95 13.51
C SER A 60 3.90 5.63 13.50
N VAL A 61 4.55 5.28 12.37
CA VAL A 61 5.39 4.08 12.29
C VAL A 61 6.65 4.31 11.47
N ASN A 62 7.78 3.86 12.00
CA ASN A 62 9.01 3.70 11.27
C ASN A 62 9.21 2.21 10.96
N LEU A 63 8.93 1.80 9.72
CA LEU A 63 9.03 0.41 9.29
C LEU A 63 10.48 -0.14 9.28
N ALA A 64 11.50 0.71 9.37
CA ALA A 64 12.89 0.28 9.52
C ALA A 64 13.24 -0.12 10.96
N ARG A 65 12.35 0.15 11.93
CA ARG A 65 12.58 -0.07 13.34
C ARG A 65 11.60 -1.10 13.88
N GLN A 66 12.13 -2.16 14.47
CA GLN A 66 11.32 -3.26 15.00
C GLN A 66 10.47 -2.82 16.21
N ASP A 67 11.03 -1.99 17.11
CA ASP A 67 10.31 -1.44 18.26
C ASP A 67 9.08 -0.61 17.84
N SER A 68 9.21 0.19 16.76
CA SER A 68 8.09 0.95 16.21
C SER A 68 7.01 0.04 15.60
N ILE A 69 7.42 -1.03 14.94
CA ILE A 69 6.48 -2.04 14.41
C ILE A 69 5.77 -2.76 15.57
N ASP A 70 6.50 -3.19 16.59
CA ASP A 70 5.94 -3.89 17.75
C ASP A 70 4.97 -2.98 18.54
N HIS A 71 5.24 -1.67 18.63
CA HIS A 71 4.32 -0.68 19.19
C HIS A 71 3.03 -0.62 18.38
N LEU A 72 3.11 -0.42 17.04
CA LEU A 72 1.93 -0.39 16.18
C LEU A 72 1.09 -1.68 16.31
N VAL A 73 1.75 -2.85 16.31
CA VAL A 73 1.06 -4.14 16.50
C VAL A 73 0.33 -4.22 17.84
N GLY A 74 0.91 -3.62 18.90
CA GLY A 74 0.29 -3.54 20.21
C GLY A 74 -0.98 -2.66 20.24
N MET A 75 -1.04 -1.63 19.40
CA MET A 75 -2.19 -0.71 19.32
C MET A 75 -3.36 -1.29 18.50
N VAL A 76 -3.12 -2.27 17.65
CA VAL A 76 -4.15 -2.91 16.84
C VAL A 76 -4.78 -4.05 17.62
N ASP A 77 -6.01 -3.91 18.08
CA ASP A 77 -6.74 -4.97 18.81
C ASP A 77 -7.37 -5.98 17.85
N HIS A 78 -8.00 -5.49 16.81
CA HIS A 78 -8.69 -6.27 15.79
C HIS A 78 -8.29 -5.79 14.39
N LEU A 79 -8.28 -6.70 13.40
CA LEU A 79 -7.90 -6.34 12.04
C LEU A 79 -8.54 -7.29 11.02
N ASP A 80 -9.32 -6.71 10.11
CA ASP A 80 -9.92 -7.44 8.98
C ASP A 80 -9.13 -7.29 7.69
N VAL A 81 -8.61 -6.07 7.44
CA VAL A 81 -7.88 -5.78 6.20
C VAL A 81 -6.58 -5.03 6.50
N LEU A 82 -5.48 -5.57 6.02
CA LEU A 82 -4.17 -4.90 5.98
C LEU A 82 -3.85 -4.48 4.56
N VAL A 83 -3.71 -3.18 4.32
CA VAL A 83 -3.28 -2.63 3.04
C VAL A 83 -1.84 -2.14 3.14
N LEU A 84 -0.94 -2.70 2.34
CA LEU A 84 0.47 -2.30 2.28
C LEU A 84 0.66 -1.33 1.11
N ALA A 85 0.57 -0.04 1.38
CA ALA A 85 0.72 1.04 0.41
C ALA A 85 1.95 1.93 0.66
N ALA A 86 2.72 1.67 1.71
CA ALA A 86 3.94 2.40 1.98
C ALA A 86 4.95 2.19 0.85
N SER A 87 5.38 3.28 0.22
CA SER A 87 6.46 3.27 -0.77
C SER A 87 7.68 3.94 -0.17
N CYS A 88 8.85 3.32 -0.29
CA CYS A 88 10.09 4.05 -0.13
C CYS A 88 10.38 4.76 -1.46
N ASN A 89 10.50 6.09 -1.41
CA ASN A 89 11.03 6.82 -2.56
C ASN A 89 12.54 6.61 -2.56
N LEU A 90 12.99 5.71 -3.41
CA LEU A 90 14.42 5.50 -3.63
C LEU A 90 14.88 6.48 -4.69
N PRO A 91 15.88 7.34 -4.43
CA PRO A 91 16.47 8.15 -5.47
C PRO A 91 17.10 7.24 -6.53
N LEU A 92 16.76 7.46 -7.78
CA LEU A 92 17.39 6.76 -8.88
C LEU A 92 18.86 7.19 -9.01
N GLY A 93 19.77 6.23 -9.10
CA GLY A 93 21.18 6.49 -9.41
C GLY A 93 22.07 6.78 -8.20
N LEU A 94 21.81 6.17 -7.05
CA LEU A 94 22.68 6.26 -5.89
C LEU A 94 24.04 5.59 -6.15
N PRO A 95 25.15 6.25 -5.79
CA PRO A 95 26.47 5.62 -5.83
C PRO A 95 26.58 4.49 -4.78
N ALA A 96 27.42 3.50 -5.05
CA ALA A 96 27.64 2.35 -4.16
C ALA A 96 28.16 2.73 -2.74
N SER A 97 28.59 3.99 -2.56
CA SER A 97 29.02 4.53 -1.26
C SER A 97 27.88 4.79 -0.28
N GLU A 98 26.62 4.76 -0.72
CA GLU A 98 25.45 5.04 0.13
C GLU A 98 24.80 3.76 0.68
N ARG A 99 25.61 2.80 1.11
CA ARG A 99 25.17 1.51 1.66
C ARG A 99 24.18 1.63 2.81
N ASP A 100 24.36 2.62 3.67
CA ASP A 100 23.50 2.84 4.83
C ASP A 100 22.09 3.29 4.39
N PHE A 101 22.01 4.12 3.35
CA PHE A 101 20.74 4.54 2.77
C PHE A 101 20.02 3.36 2.10
N ILE A 102 20.76 2.53 1.33
CA ILE A 102 20.19 1.32 0.71
C ILE A 102 19.70 0.35 1.78
N ALA A 103 20.46 0.16 2.87
CA ALA A 103 20.07 -0.71 3.97
C ALA A 103 18.80 -0.20 4.69
N GLU A 104 18.68 1.10 4.90
CA GLU A 104 17.49 1.71 5.50
C GLU A 104 16.27 1.60 4.57
N ALA A 105 16.46 1.83 3.29
CA ALA A 105 15.41 1.67 2.29
C ALA A 105 14.94 0.20 2.18
N ALA A 106 15.87 -0.77 2.30
CA ALA A 106 15.52 -2.19 2.35
C ALA A 106 14.72 -2.54 3.61
N ARG A 107 15.13 -2.01 4.76
CA ARG A 107 14.40 -2.21 6.00
C ARG A 107 12.99 -1.64 5.91
N SER A 108 12.82 -0.41 5.45
CA SER A 108 11.52 0.26 5.39
C SER A 108 10.62 -0.26 4.27
N GLY A 109 11.18 -0.58 3.09
CA GLY A 109 10.41 -0.94 1.90
C GLY A 109 10.13 -2.43 1.73
N LEU A 110 10.95 -3.31 2.28
CA LEU A 110 10.83 -4.76 2.11
C LEU A 110 10.68 -5.49 3.44
N LEU A 111 11.65 -5.34 4.34
CA LEU A 111 11.69 -6.13 5.58
C LEU A 111 10.60 -5.68 6.56
N GLY A 112 10.44 -4.37 6.75
CA GLY A 112 9.46 -3.81 7.69
C GLY A 112 8.03 -4.21 7.36
N PRO A 113 7.53 -4.02 6.13
CA PRO A 113 6.22 -4.50 5.72
C PRO A 113 6.04 -6.01 5.94
N THR A 114 7.09 -6.80 5.68
CA THR A 114 7.07 -8.26 5.89
C THR A 114 6.98 -8.61 7.37
N PHE A 115 7.75 -7.93 8.24
CA PHE A 115 7.68 -8.11 9.68
C PHE A 115 6.32 -7.70 10.23
N LEU A 116 5.83 -6.52 9.86
CA LEU A 116 4.52 -6.04 10.29
C LEU A 116 3.41 -7.03 9.93
N THR A 117 3.38 -7.46 8.67
CA THR A 117 2.39 -8.44 8.19
C THR A 117 2.47 -9.75 8.98
N THR A 118 3.69 -10.23 9.24
CA THR A 118 3.90 -11.48 10.01
C THR A 118 3.43 -11.34 11.46
N ARG A 119 3.63 -10.18 12.09
CA ARG A 119 3.19 -9.90 13.46
C ARG A 119 1.66 -9.77 13.55
N LEU A 120 1.02 -9.17 12.55
CA LEU A 120 -0.44 -8.98 12.51
C LEU A 120 -1.21 -10.25 12.07
N ARG A 121 -0.53 -11.30 11.62
CA ARG A 121 -1.19 -12.51 11.07
C ARG A 121 -2.22 -13.14 11.99
N LEU A 122 -1.96 -13.16 13.31
CA LEU A 122 -2.90 -13.75 14.28
C LEU A 122 -4.15 -12.90 14.43
N LYS A 123 -4.01 -11.57 14.39
CA LYS A 123 -5.16 -10.66 14.43
C LYS A 123 -6.01 -10.80 13.16
N LEU A 124 -5.36 -10.87 12.00
CA LEU A 124 -6.03 -11.16 10.72
C LEU A 124 -6.72 -12.54 10.72
N SER A 125 -6.11 -13.57 11.31
CA SER A 125 -6.71 -14.91 11.34
C SER A 125 -7.96 -15.00 12.24
N GLN A 126 -8.15 -14.04 13.11
CA GLN A 126 -9.32 -13.92 13.99
C GLN A 126 -10.44 -13.06 13.40
N SER A 127 -10.24 -12.52 12.20
CA SER A 127 -11.26 -11.73 11.52
C SER A 127 -12.56 -12.52 11.32
N PRO A 128 -13.73 -11.98 11.74
CA PRO A 128 -15.03 -12.60 11.49
C PRO A 128 -15.54 -12.36 10.07
N ALA A 129 -14.81 -11.59 9.27
CA ALA A 129 -15.19 -11.27 7.90
C ALA A 129 -15.35 -12.53 7.05
N LEU A 130 -16.32 -12.53 6.14
CA LEU A 130 -16.52 -13.65 5.23
C LEU A 130 -15.28 -13.83 4.33
N GLY A 131 -14.64 -14.99 4.43
CA GLY A 131 -13.36 -15.28 3.78
C GLY A 131 -12.13 -14.94 4.63
N GLY A 132 -12.34 -14.58 5.92
CA GLY A 132 -11.27 -14.28 6.88
C GLY A 132 -10.56 -12.96 6.62
N GLY A 133 -9.48 -12.73 7.35
CA GLY A 133 -8.67 -11.53 7.18
C GLY A 133 -8.02 -11.44 5.80
N CYS A 134 -7.74 -10.21 5.36
CA CYS A 134 -7.22 -9.96 4.02
C CYS A 134 -5.98 -9.05 4.07
N VAL A 135 -4.93 -9.44 3.35
CA VAL A 135 -3.78 -8.58 3.04
C VAL A 135 -3.84 -8.18 1.58
N VAL A 136 -3.81 -6.86 1.32
CA VAL A 136 -3.71 -6.31 -0.02
C VAL A 136 -2.39 -5.55 -0.17
N ASN A 137 -1.51 -6.05 -1.03
CA ASN A 137 -0.24 -5.40 -1.32
C ASN A 137 -0.38 -4.55 -2.60
N THR A 138 -0.01 -3.28 -2.56
CA THR A 138 -0.16 -2.34 -3.68
C THR A 138 1.16 -1.95 -4.32
N GLY A 139 2.12 -2.88 -4.36
CA GLY A 139 3.33 -2.74 -5.16
C GLY A 139 4.47 -1.94 -4.52
N ALA A 140 4.41 -1.62 -3.22
CA ALA A 140 5.53 -0.98 -2.51
C ALA A 140 6.85 -1.77 -2.66
N VAL A 141 6.77 -3.08 -2.57
CA VAL A 141 7.91 -4.01 -2.75
C VAL A 141 8.46 -3.97 -4.17
N ARG A 142 7.63 -3.71 -5.18
CA ARG A 142 8.05 -3.63 -6.58
C ARG A 142 9.09 -2.54 -6.80
N ALA A 143 8.90 -1.35 -6.26
CA ALA A 143 9.83 -0.24 -6.42
C ALA A 143 11.23 -0.59 -5.87
N TRP A 144 11.29 -1.40 -4.82
CA TRP A 144 12.54 -1.93 -4.28
C TRP A 144 13.17 -2.96 -5.23
N LEU A 145 12.40 -3.90 -5.75
CA LEU A 145 12.90 -4.94 -6.65
C LEU A 145 13.43 -4.38 -7.97
N GLU A 146 12.83 -3.30 -8.48
CA GLU A 146 13.27 -2.59 -9.69
C GLU A 146 14.67 -1.94 -9.57
N LEU A 147 15.25 -1.85 -8.36
CA LEU A 147 16.63 -1.38 -8.19
C LEU A 147 17.67 -2.43 -8.61
N SER A 148 17.34 -3.71 -8.51
CA SER A 148 18.27 -4.82 -8.75
C SER A 148 17.83 -5.73 -9.90
N SER A 149 16.70 -5.44 -10.54
CA SER A 149 16.13 -6.25 -11.60
C SER A 149 15.40 -5.39 -12.64
N THR A 150 15.04 -5.97 -13.77
CA THR A 150 14.18 -5.30 -14.74
C THR A 150 12.75 -5.13 -14.17
N PRO A 151 11.94 -4.18 -14.69
CA PRO A 151 10.54 -4.04 -14.28
C PRO A 151 9.73 -5.34 -14.43
N GLU A 152 10.02 -6.13 -15.48
CA GLU A 152 9.36 -7.41 -15.74
C GLU A 152 9.73 -8.46 -14.69
N GLU A 153 11.02 -8.56 -14.34
CA GLU A 153 11.53 -9.46 -13.30
C GLU A 153 10.97 -9.07 -11.92
N ALA A 154 10.99 -7.78 -11.59
CA ALA A 154 10.42 -7.27 -10.35
C ALA A 154 8.93 -7.63 -10.23
N GLN A 155 8.20 -7.49 -11.34
CA GLN A 155 6.79 -7.85 -11.40
C GLN A 155 6.57 -9.35 -11.20
N ALA A 156 7.37 -10.19 -11.88
CA ALA A 156 7.31 -11.64 -11.73
C ALA A 156 7.58 -12.08 -10.29
N GLN A 157 8.55 -11.46 -9.61
CA GLN A 157 8.87 -11.73 -8.20
C GLN A 157 7.71 -11.35 -7.27
N VAL A 158 7.02 -10.22 -7.52
CA VAL A 158 5.84 -9.84 -6.71
C VAL A 158 4.72 -10.85 -6.92
N ILE A 159 4.45 -11.29 -8.15
CA ILE A 159 3.43 -12.30 -8.43
C ILE A 159 3.74 -13.59 -7.71
N GLU A 160 4.97 -14.09 -7.83
CA GLU A 160 5.39 -15.34 -7.21
C GLU A 160 5.36 -15.25 -5.66
N SER A 161 5.82 -14.16 -5.08
CA SER A 161 5.79 -13.95 -3.63
C SER A 161 4.37 -13.87 -3.10
N THR A 162 3.45 -13.24 -3.85
CA THR A 162 2.03 -13.17 -3.52
C THR A 162 1.37 -14.55 -3.56
N ALA A 163 1.64 -15.35 -4.59
CA ALA A 163 1.13 -16.71 -4.70
C ALA A 163 1.61 -17.59 -3.54
N ARG A 164 2.90 -17.54 -3.22
CA ARG A 164 3.47 -18.26 -2.06
C ARG A 164 2.88 -17.82 -0.73
N ALA A 165 2.70 -16.52 -0.52
CA ALA A 165 2.09 -15.99 0.68
C ALA A 165 0.63 -16.43 0.80
N GLY A 166 -0.14 -16.35 -0.28
CA GLY A 166 -1.53 -16.81 -0.34
C GLY A 166 -1.67 -18.30 0.03
N GLN A 167 -0.83 -19.17 -0.51
CA GLN A 167 -0.81 -20.58 -0.15
C GLN A 167 -0.46 -20.81 1.33
N LYS A 168 0.59 -20.14 1.80
CA LYS A 168 1.08 -20.30 3.18
C LYS A 168 0.06 -19.87 4.22
N TRP A 169 -0.72 -18.82 3.93
CA TRP A 169 -1.63 -18.20 4.89
C TRP A 169 -3.08 -18.67 4.75
N ALA A 170 -3.41 -19.38 3.68
CA ALA A 170 -4.74 -19.97 3.49
C ALA A 170 -5.15 -20.86 4.66
N GLY A 171 -4.21 -21.64 5.20
CA GLY A 171 -4.45 -22.51 6.38
C GLY A 171 -4.74 -21.75 7.68
N LEU A 172 -4.46 -20.44 7.71
CA LEU A 172 -4.78 -19.54 8.83
C LEU A 172 -6.10 -18.77 8.60
N GLY A 173 -6.81 -19.02 7.50
CA GLY A 173 -7.99 -18.28 7.12
C GLY A 173 -7.67 -16.83 6.67
N VAL A 174 -6.43 -16.55 6.24
CA VAL A 174 -6.00 -15.22 5.79
C VAL A 174 -5.72 -15.25 4.29
N ARG A 175 -6.34 -14.34 3.56
CA ARG A 175 -6.13 -14.16 2.13
C ARG A 175 -5.02 -13.13 1.90
N VAL A 176 -4.13 -13.38 0.95
CA VAL A 176 -3.05 -12.46 0.57
C VAL A 176 -3.09 -12.26 -0.93
N ASN A 177 -3.33 -11.04 -1.36
CA ASN A 177 -3.41 -10.66 -2.76
C ASN A 177 -2.62 -9.38 -3.03
N SER A 178 -2.33 -9.10 -4.30
CA SER A 178 -1.65 -7.88 -4.72
C SER A 178 -2.44 -7.13 -5.79
N VAL A 179 -2.30 -5.81 -5.79
CA VAL A 179 -2.74 -4.94 -6.87
C VAL A 179 -1.51 -4.21 -7.39
N LEU A 180 -1.10 -4.51 -8.62
CA LEU A 180 0.05 -3.88 -9.26
C LEU A 180 -0.45 -2.87 -10.29
N PRO A 181 -0.33 -1.57 -10.02
CA PRO A 181 -0.61 -0.57 -11.05
C PRO A 181 0.34 -0.75 -12.25
N ALA A 182 -0.12 -0.37 -13.44
CA ALA A 182 0.73 -0.36 -14.62
C ALA A 182 2.04 0.40 -14.35
N PRO A 183 3.17 -0.01 -14.96
CA PRO A 183 4.42 0.71 -14.82
C PRO A 183 4.21 2.17 -15.21
N ARG A 184 4.66 3.10 -14.36
CA ARG A 184 4.73 4.50 -14.78
C ARG A 184 5.62 4.55 -16.02
N GLN A 185 5.10 5.05 -17.15
CA GLN A 185 5.97 5.48 -18.23
C GLN A 185 6.89 6.54 -17.64
N VAL A 186 8.19 6.23 -17.55
CA VAL A 186 9.20 7.19 -17.13
C VAL A 186 9.27 8.22 -18.25
N LEU A 187 8.62 9.37 -18.05
CA LEU A 187 8.81 10.50 -18.94
C LEU A 187 10.30 10.89 -18.94
N PRO A 188 10.87 11.28 -20.09
CA PRO A 188 12.27 11.65 -20.19
C PRO A 188 12.67 12.66 -19.10
N ARG A 189 13.87 12.55 -18.55
CA ARG A 189 14.45 13.34 -17.44
C ARG A 189 14.26 14.87 -17.50
N GLN A 190 13.95 15.43 -18.63
CA GLN A 190 13.68 16.85 -18.80
C GLN A 190 12.46 17.36 -18.01
N TYR A 191 11.60 16.46 -17.52
CA TYR A 191 10.41 16.79 -16.69
C TYR A 191 10.58 16.46 -15.21
N ALA A 192 11.75 15.96 -14.79
CA ALA A 192 12.02 15.52 -13.41
C ALA A 192 12.50 16.65 -12.49
N ARG A 193 12.10 17.90 -12.72
CA ARG A 193 12.47 19.04 -11.85
C ARG A 193 11.61 19.19 -10.59
N ASP A 194 10.53 18.42 -10.49
CA ASP A 194 9.69 18.41 -9.29
C ASP A 194 9.38 16.97 -8.89
N PRO A 195 10.09 16.39 -7.90
CA PRO A 195 9.82 15.04 -7.44
C PRO A 195 8.46 14.89 -6.74
N TYR A 196 7.81 16.02 -6.45
CA TYR A 196 6.50 16.03 -5.78
C TYR A 196 5.61 17.12 -6.37
N PRO A 197 4.73 16.84 -7.34
CA PRO A 197 3.68 17.78 -7.67
C PRO A 197 2.67 17.80 -6.51
N THR A 198 3.02 18.57 -5.48
CA THR A 198 2.02 19.05 -4.51
C THR A 198 1.15 20.06 -5.23
N GLY A 199 -0.11 19.69 -5.48
CA GLY A 199 -1.19 20.59 -5.88
C GLY A 199 -0.84 21.59 -6.97
N GLY A 200 -1.33 21.38 -8.18
CA GLY A 200 -1.65 22.44 -9.13
C GLY A 200 -0.58 23.46 -9.48
N SER A 201 0.68 23.09 -9.67
CA SER A 201 1.70 24.01 -10.18
C SER A 201 1.48 24.23 -11.68
N ARG A 202 1.04 25.45 -12.04
CA ARG A 202 0.97 25.92 -13.42
C ARG A 202 2.39 26.02 -13.98
N VAL A 203 2.77 25.08 -14.83
CA VAL A 203 3.95 25.25 -15.67
C VAL A 203 3.55 26.22 -16.80
N ALA A 204 4.22 27.37 -16.85
CA ALA A 204 4.08 28.29 -17.96
C ALA A 204 4.56 27.60 -19.26
N GLY A 205 3.62 27.28 -20.16
CA GLY A 205 3.91 26.60 -21.42
C GLY A 205 2.97 25.42 -21.72
N GLY A 206 1.73 25.51 -21.36
CA GLY A 206 0.58 24.98 -22.11
C GLY A 206 0.52 23.48 -22.43
N THR A 207 0.88 22.56 -21.56
CA THR A 207 0.29 21.21 -21.61
C THR A 207 -0.06 20.83 -20.18
N LEU A 208 -1.36 20.85 -19.88
CA LEU A 208 -1.90 20.26 -18.66
C LEU A 208 -1.52 18.78 -18.68
N VAL A 209 -0.52 18.39 -17.90
CA VAL A 209 -0.39 16.99 -17.50
C VAL A 209 -1.68 16.72 -16.72
N ARG A 210 -2.67 16.13 -17.40
CA ARG A 210 -3.85 15.61 -16.71
C ARG A 210 -3.32 14.69 -15.64
N HIS A 211 -3.45 15.13 -14.40
CA HIS A 211 -3.43 14.23 -13.26
C HIS A 211 -4.37 13.09 -13.66
N GLN A 212 -3.86 11.86 -13.80
CA GLN A 212 -4.73 10.72 -14.07
C GLN A 212 -5.34 10.31 -12.72
N PRO A 213 -6.50 10.85 -12.32
CA PRO A 213 -7.22 10.41 -11.12
C PRO A 213 -7.56 8.93 -11.22
N GLN A 214 -7.72 8.44 -12.46
CA GLN A 214 -8.16 7.11 -12.83
C GLN A 214 -7.27 5.96 -12.35
N LEU A 215 -5.96 6.14 -12.20
CA LEU A 215 -5.11 5.03 -11.77
C LEU A 215 -5.26 4.75 -10.25
N GLY A 216 -5.35 5.80 -9.44
CA GLY A 216 -5.59 5.66 -8.00
C GLY A 216 -6.95 5.01 -7.73
N ASP A 217 -7.98 5.43 -8.46
CA ASP A 217 -9.33 4.89 -8.33
C ASP A 217 -9.40 3.42 -8.79
N ALA A 218 -8.76 3.07 -9.92
CA ALA A 218 -8.72 1.69 -10.39
C ALA A 218 -7.96 0.75 -9.43
N VAL A 219 -6.89 1.24 -8.79
CA VAL A 219 -6.17 0.49 -7.74
C VAL A 219 -7.06 0.32 -6.51
N ALA A 220 -7.81 1.37 -6.12
CA ALA A 220 -8.72 1.31 -5.00
C ALA A 220 -9.88 0.34 -5.26
N ASP A 221 -10.52 0.40 -6.42
CA ASP A 221 -11.59 -0.52 -6.80
C ASP A 221 -11.13 -1.98 -6.76
N ALA A 222 -9.94 -2.27 -7.31
CA ALA A 222 -9.35 -3.60 -7.26
C ALA A 222 -9.04 -4.05 -5.83
N ALA A 223 -8.56 -3.15 -4.97
CA ALA A 223 -8.26 -3.45 -3.57
C ALA A 223 -9.53 -3.71 -2.77
N LEU A 224 -10.58 -2.89 -2.94
CA LEU A 224 -11.87 -3.10 -2.32
C LEU A 224 -12.48 -4.45 -2.76
N PHE A 225 -12.43 -4.76 -4.05
CA PHE A 225 -12.88 -6.08 -4.54
C PHE A 225 -12.13 -7.21 -3.82
N LEU A 226 -10.80 -7.19 -3.81
CA LEU A 226 -9.99 -8.24 -3.18
C LEU A 226 -10.22 -8.35 -1.66
N ALA A 227 -10.53 -7.25 -0.99
CA ALA A 227 -10.83 -7.24 0.44
C ALA A 227 -12.26 -7.70 0.75
N SER A 228 -13.19 -7.54 -0.19
CA SER A 228 -14.62 -7.82 0.00
C SER A 228 -14.96 -9.30 0.14
N SER A 229 -16.18 -9.58 0.57
CA SER A 229 -16.77 -10.91 0.62
C SER A 229 -16.92 -11.55 -0.78
N SER A 230 -17.03 -10.74 -1.85
CA SER A 230 -17.07 -11.23 -3.23
C SER A 230 -15.77 -11.96 -3.63
N ALA A 231 -14.66 -11.64 -2.98
CA ALA A 231 -13.37 -12.29 -3.17
C ALA A 231 -13.00 -13.28 -2.05
N ALA A 232 -13.97 -13.78 -1.27
CA ALA A 232 -13.74 -14.63 -0.11
C ALA A 232 -12.92 -15.92 -0.41
N ARG A 233 -12.90 -16.35 -1.66
CA ARG A 233 -12.15 -17.53 -2.11
C ARG A 233 -10.93 -17.18 -2.98
N ILE A 234 -10.58 -15.89 -3.08
CA ILE A 234 -9.46 -15.42 -3.89
C ILE A 234 -8.27 -15.14 -2.97
N THR A 235 -7.20 -15.89 -3.15
CA THR A 235 -5.91 -15.69 -2.47
C THR A 235 -4.76 -16.01 -3.41
N GLY A 236 -3.61 -15.36 -3.20
CA GLY A 236 -2.42 -15.56 -4.03
C GLY A 236 -2.49 -14.89 -5.40
N GLN A 237 -3.50 -14.04 -5.65
CA GLN A 237 -3.71 -13.41 -6.95
C GLN A 237 -3.12 -12.00 -7.01
N THR A 238 -2.71 -11.62 -8.23
CA THR A 238 -2.25 -10.27 -8.54
C THR A 238 -3.13 -9.66 -9.61
N LEU A 239 -3.87 -8.60 -9.27
CA LEU A 239 -4.66 -7.83 -10.21
C LEU A 239 -3.85 -6.69 -10.80
N ARG A 240 -4.08 -6.40 -12.08
CA ARG A 240 -3.46 -5.30 -12.82
C ARG A 240 -4.56 -4.38 -13.35
N PRO A 241 -4.95 -3.36 -12.58
CA PRO A 241 -5.86 -2.36 -13.12
C PRO A 241 -5.16 -1.59 -14.25
N GLY A 242 -5.82 -1.48 -15.39
CA GLY A 242 -5.37 -0.80 -16.60
C GLY A 242 -5.79 0.66 -16.65
#